data_fd4d9a159e30bfa13226a3f61693f51c
#
_entry.id   fd4d9a159e30bfa13226a3f61693f51c
#
_cell.length_a   1.000
_cell.length_b   1.000
_cell.length_c   1.000
_cell.angle_alpha   90.00
_cell.angle_beta   90.00
_cell.angle_gamma   90.00
#
_symmetry.space_group_name_H-M   'P 1'
#
loop_
_entity.id
_entity.type
_entity.pdbx_description
1 polymer ?
#
loop_
_entity_poly.entity_id
_entity_poly.type
_entity_poly.pdbx_seq_one_letter_code
_entity_poly.pdbx_strand_id
1 'polypeptide(L)'
;MEKELLNSLECDILKILQTEVKDIIVATRKNMVVVEEKADGDSATVADIKIGEIFDNKLPKLLPNSIVIQEESFDENVYKSALKTKYIWVVDPIDGTKAFRDTNNSEWCVGVCLLEDLRPILSFVYLPEKWLDETYLLSANEHRKELFNYGKTFKQKNKSKSYKYVSHIHRDTERNETENAIADLVKDNEKIRAYAGHSTLAQFAEVAIDSNKVFTRRGANIWDIIQGAYLIQKSGGEVFYENGENIFPLNLDVLTYKENHLIMPFTIACDLKIKDEIMRKINK
;
A
#
# COMPACT_ATOMS: atom_id res chain seq x y z
N MET A 1 10.61 -18.77 1.49
CA MET A 1 10.05 -19.35 2.76
C MET A 1 9.35 -20.68 2.46
N GLU A 2 9.28 -21.62 3.41
CA GLU A 2 8.51 -22.87 3.23
C GLU A 2 7.01 -22.58 3.13
N LYS A 3 6.33 -23.33 2.28
CA LYS A 3 4.91 -23.10 1.93
C LYS A 3 3.97 -23.23 3.13
N GLU A 4 4.20 -24.24 3.98
CA GLU A 4 3.40 -24.52 5.16
C GLU A 4 3.49 -23.38 6.18
N LEU A 5 4.71 -22.89 6.42
CA LEU A 5 4.94 -21.74 7.32
C LEU A 5 4.27 -20.49 6.76
N LEU A 6 4.43 -20.19 5.47
CA LEU A 6 3.82 -19.00 4.87
C LEU A 6 2.29 -19.05 4.88
N ASN A 7 1.69 -20.23 4.67
CA ASN A 7 0.26 -20.42 4.79
C ASN A 7 -0.23 -20.25 6.24
N SER A 8 0.53 -20.71 7.23
CA SER A 8 0.22 -20.48 8.66
C SER A 8 0.23 -18.99 8.99
N LEU A 9 1.29 -18.27 8.58
CA LEU A 9 1.39 -16.81 8.76
C LEU A 9 0.21 -16.08 8.10
N GLU A 10 -0.18 -16.50 6.90
CA GLU A 10 -1.34 -15.91 6.22
C GLU A 10 -2.62 -16.08 7.04
N CYS A 11 -2.87 -17.28 7.59
CA CYS A 11 -4.05 -17.53 8.43
C CYS A 11 -4.03 -16.68 9.71
N ASP A 12 -2.86 -16.55 10.35
CA ASP A 12 -2.72 -15.76 11.58
C ASP A 12 -2.96 -14.27 11.31
N ILE A 13 -2.41 -13.71 10.22
CA ILE A 13 -2.63 -12.31 9.85
C ILE A 13 -4.09 -12.05 9.47
N LEU A 14 -4.71 -12.94 8.69
CA LEU A 14 -6.14 -12.84 8.38
C LEU A 14 -6.99 -12.80 9.65
N LYS A 15 -6.66 -13.62 10.65
CA LYS A 15 -7.35 -13.65 11.93
C LYS A 15 -7.16 -12.32 12.68
N ILE A 16 -5.93 -11.81 12.79
CA ILE A 16 -5.64 -10.54 13.46
C ILE A 16 -6.44 -9.39 12.81
N LEU A 17 -6.44 -9.30 11.48
CA LEU A 17 -7.16 -8.26 10.74
C LEU A 17 -8.69 -8.35 10.95
N GLN A 18 -9.25 -9.56 10.93
CA GLN A 18 -10.69 -9.79 11.04
C GLN A 18 -11.23 -9.75 12.48
N THR A 19 -10.36 -9.76 13.49
CA THR A 19 -10.76 -9.69 14.91
C THR A 19 -10.21 -8.43 15.55
N GLU A 20 -8.99 -8.43 16.03
CA GLU A 20 -8.41 -7.37 16.87
C GLU A 20 -8.34 -6.02 16.16
N VAL A 21 -7.85 -5.98 14.91
CA VAL A 21 -7.80 -4.75 14.10
C VAL A 21 -9.20 -4.23 13.83
N LYS A 22 -10.11 -5.12 13.41
CA LYS A 22 -11.52 -4.76 13.18
C LYS A 22 -12.18 -4.20 14.43
N ASP A 23 -11.96 -4.83 15.59
CA ASP A 23 -12.56 -4.38 16.86
C ASP A 23 -12.06 -2.98 17.26
N ILE A 24 -10.76 -2.69 17.07
CA ILE A 24 -10.21 -1.34 17.28
C ILE A 24 -10.87 -0.34 16.32
N ILE A 25 -10.95 -0.65 15.04
CA ILE A 25 -11.57 0.20 14.03
C ILE A 25 -13.02 0.54 14.44
N VAL A 26 -13.82 -0.48 14.78
CA VAL A 26 -15.22 -0.28 15.19
C VAL A 26 -15.33 0.56 16.47
N ALA A 27 -14.44 0.33 17.44
CA ALA A 27 -14.45 1.05 18.71
C ALA A 27 -14.01 2.52 18.57
N THR A 28 -13.05 2.79 17.69
CA THR A 28 -12.42 4.12 17.56
C THR A 28 -13.07 4.99 16.50
N ARG A 29 -13.56 4.42 15.39
CA ARG A 29 -14.13 5.15 14.26
C ARG A 29 -15.34 6.04 14.64
N LYS A 30 -16.14 5.61 15.62
CA LYS A 30 -17.31 6.37 16.11
C LYS A 30 -16.95 7.46 17.11
N ASN A 31 -15.85 7.28 17.86
CA ASN A 31 -15.42 8.16 18.95
C ASN A 31 -13.99 8.64 18.68
N MET A 32 -13.83 9.35 17.58
CA MET A 32 -12.51 9.73 17.06
C MET A 32 -11.73 10.61 18.03
N VAL A 33 -10.55 10.18 18.44
CA VAL A 33 -9.59 10.96 19.22
C VAL A 33 -8.29 11.07 18.43
N VAL A 34 -7.93 12.30 18.07
CA VAL A 34 -6.60 12.62 17.52
C VAL A 34 -5.62 12.65 18.68
N VAL A 35 -4.54 11.89 18.58
CA VAL A 35 -3.52 11.82 19.64
C VAL A 35 -2.38 12.77 19.32
N GLU A 36 -2.00 12.91 18.05
CA GLU A 36 -0.87 13.71 17.63
C GLU A 36 -1.18 14.39 16.28
N GLU A 37 -0.83 15.68 16.17
CA GLU A 37 -0.76 16.40 14.89
C GLU A 37 0.71 16.47 14.51
N LYS A 38 1.07 15.82 13.41
CA LYS A 38 2.43 15.82 12.87
C LYS A 38 2.74 17.17 12.21
N ALA A 39 4.02 17.58 12.19
CA ALA A 39 4.47 18.88 11.68
C ALA A 39 4.14 19.10 10.19
N ASP A 40 3.98 18.06 9.41
CA ASP A 40 3.57 18.08 8.00
C ASP A 40 2.05 18.23 7.80
N GLY A 41 1.28 18.31 8.87
CA GLY A 41 -0.18 18.43 8.86
C GLY A 41 -0.90 17.10 8.74
N ASP A 42 -0.19 16.00 8.89
CA ASP A 42 -0.76 14.68 9.11
C ASP A 42 -1.10 14.47 10.59
N SER A 43 -1.75 13.38 10.95
CA SER A 43 -2.19 13.15 12.32
C SER A 43 -2.35 11.67 12.61
N ALA A 44 -1.83 11.23 13.74
CA ALA A 44 -2.09 9.89 14.25
C ALA A 44 -3.36 9.89 15.12
N THR A 45 -4.18 8.86 14.96
CA THR A 45 -5.33 8.61 15.83
C THR A 45 -5.00 7.52 16.85
N VAL A 46 -5.87 7.35 17.84
CA VAL A 46 -5.79 6.21 18.78
C VAL A 46 -5.82 4.87 18.04
N ALA A 47 -6.46 4.81 16.87
CA ALA A 47 -6.52 3.59 16.08
C ALA A 47 -5.16 3.25 15.46
N ASP A 48 -4.47 4.24 14.86
CA ASP A 48 -3.13 4.06 14.27
C ASP A 48 -2.17 3.45 15.30
N ILE A 49 -2.09 4.07 16.48
CA ILE A 49 -1.21 3.63 17.56
C ILE A 49 -1.56 2.21 18.03
N LYS A 50 -2.83 1.93 18.32
CA LYS A 50 -3.25 0.62 18.83
C LYS A 50 -3.08 -0.50 17.81
N ILE A 51 -3.37 -0.23 16.54
CA ILE A 51 -3.16 -1.21 15.46
C ILE A 51 -1.67 -1.44 15.27
N GLY A 52 -0.86 -0.38 15.27
CA GLY A 52 0.60 -0.46 15.22
C GLY A 52 1.16 -1.32 16.37
N GLU A 53 0.73 -1.08 17.61
CA GLU A 53 1.15 -1.88 18.78
C GLU A 53 0.78 -3.37 18.64
N ILE A 54 -0.37 -3.70 18.05
CA ILE A 54 -0.72 -5.12 17.77
C ILE A 54 0.32 -5.74 16.85
N PHE A 55 0.68 -5.07 15.75
CA PHE A 55 1.63 -5.60 14.79
C PHE A 55 3.05 -5.67 15.35
N ASP A 56 3.53 -4.64 16.04
CA ASP A 56 4.85 -4.64 16.70
C ASP A 56 4.98 -5.78 17.73
N ASN A 57 3.91 -6.08 18.45
CA ASN A 57 3.91 -7.13 19.46
C ASN A 57 3.73 -8.55 18.90
N LYS A 58 3.01 -8.72 17.80
CA LYS A 58 2.61 -10.04 17.29
C LYS A 58 3.48 -10.54 16.15
N LEU A 59 3.82 -9.69 15.18
CA LEU A 59 4.54 -10.12 13.98
C LEU A 59 5.90 -10.76 14.29
N PRO A 60 6.75 -10.18 15.20
CA PRO A 60 8.00 -10.83 15.57
C PRO A 60 7.83 -12.15 16.35
N LYS A 61 6.67 -12.36 17.00
CA LYS A 61 6.36 -13.65 17.66
C LYS A 61 5.91 -14.71 16.67
N LEU A 62 5.18 -14.32 15.63
CA LEU A 62 4.76 -15.21 14.54
C LEU A 62 5.95 -15.63 13.68
N LEU A 63 6.89 -14.71 13.43
CA LEU A 63 8.10 -14.97 12.67
C LEU A 63 9.33 -14.45 13.44
N PRO A 64 9.96 -15.29 14.30
CA PRO A 64 11.17 -14.92 15.02
C PRO A 64 12.31 -14.45 14.08
N ASN A 65 13.11 -13.51 14.53
CA ASN A 65 14.16 -12.84 13.77
C ASN A 65 13.66 -11.98 12.60
N SER A 66 12.40 -11.62 12.57
CA SER A 66 11.88 -10.56 11.71
C SER A 66 11.90 -9.21 12.43
N ILE A 67 11.83 -8.12 11.65
CA ILE A 67 11.67 -6.75 12.13
C ILE A 67 10.40 -6.16 11.54
N VAL A 68 9.80 -5.19 12.24
CA VAL A 68 8.65 -4.43 11.75
C VAL A 68 9.11 -3.03 11.36
N ILE A 69 8.78 -2.61 10.15
CA ILE A 69 8.83 -1.23 9.67
C ILE A 69 7.38 -0.75 9.60
N GLN A 70 7.02 0.27 10.37
CA GLN A 70 5.69 0.86 10.34
C GLN A 70 5.72 2.36 10.62
N GLU A 71 4.73 3.08 10.15
CA GLU A 71 4.68 4.54 10.19
C GLU A 71 4.88 5.10 11.60
N GLU A 72 4.18 4.58 12.61
CA GLU A 72 4.13 5.18 13.94
C GLU A 72 5.33 4.86 14.85
N SER A 73 6.19 3.89 14.47
CA SER A 73 7.37 3.48 15.26
C SER A 73 8.69 3.44 14.47
N PHE A 74 8.68 3.92 13.21
CA PHE A 74 9.87 3.89 12.37
C PHE A 74 10.88 4.96 12.78
N ASP A 75 12.13 4.52 13.01
CA ASP A 75 13.26 5.39 13.32
C ASP A 75 14.56 4.91 12.63
N GLU A 76 15.64 5.64 12.87
CA GLU A 76 16.96 5.31 12.30
C GLU A 76 17.48 3.95 12.78
N ASN A 77 17.14 3.50 14.00
CA ASN A 77 17.60 2.22 14.54
C ASN A 77 16.86 1.07 13.86
N VAL A 78 15.55 1.22 13.65
CA VAL A 78 14.72 0.29 12.88
C VAL A 78 15.25 0.20 11.45
N TYR A 79 15.55 1.33 10.78
CA TYR A 79 16.14 1.36 9.45
C TYR A 79 17.45 0.58 9.38
N LYS A 80 18.42 0.91 10.27
CA LYS A 80 19.73 0.22 10.34
C LYS A 80 19.59 -1.30 10.59
N SER A 81 18.61 -1.70 11.36
CA SER A 81 18.31 -3.10 11.64
C SER A 81 17.72 -3.80 10.43
N ALA A 82 16.81 -3.13 9.70
CA ALA A 82 16.19 -3.65 8.49
C ALA A 82 17.20 -3.97 7.39
N LEU A 83 18.26 -3.14 7.25
CA LEU A 83 19.36 -3.38 6.29
C LEU A 83 20.10 -4.72 6.49
N LYS A 84 19.96 -5.35 7.65
CA LYS A 84 20.67 -6.58 8.03
C LYS A 84 19.74 -7.76 8.28
N THR A 85 18.44 -7.54 8.12
CA THR A 85 17.40 -8.52 8.49
C THR A 85 16.81 -9.15 7.24
N LYS A 86 16.77 -10.49 7.23
CA LYS A 86 16.21 -11.26 6.12
C LYS A 86 14.69 -11.06 5.97
N TYR A 87 13.97 -11.04 7.08
CA TYR A 87 12.51 -10.96 7.12
C TYR A 87 12.06 -9.60 7.66
N ILE A 88 11.38 -8.83 6.84
CA ILE A 88 10.91 -7.49 7.17
C ILE A 88 9.39 -7.44 6.97
N TRP A 89 8.67 -7.12 8.03
CA TRP A 89 7.28 -6.71 7.94
C TRP A 89 7.21 -5.22 7.63
N VAL A 90 6.45 -4.86 6.61
CA VAL A 90 6.13 -3.47 6.28
C VAL A 90 4.65 -3.28 6.56
N VAL A 91 4.33 -2.35 7.45
CA VAL A 91 2.96 -2.14 7.96
C VAL A 91 2.58 -0.68 7.83
N ASP A 92 1.37 -0.44 7.36
CA ASP A 92 0.66 0.81 7.54
C ASP A 92 -0.58 0.54 8.40
N PRO A 93 -0.61 1.03 9.65
CA PRO A 93 -1.76 0.81 10.55
C PRO A 93 -3.05 1.41 10.02
N ILE A 94 -3.01 2.62 9.46
CA ILE A 94 -4.13 3.27 8.77
C ILE A 94 -3.59 4.21 7.69
N ASP A 95 -3.46 3.73 6.47
CA ASP A 95 -3.21 4.63 5.33
C ASP A 95 -4.48 5.42 5.01
N GLY A 96 -4.34 6.73 4.95
CA GLY A 96 -5.45 7.66 4.79
C GLY A 96 -6.09 8.07 6.11
N THR A 97 -5.29 8.38 7.15
CA THR A 97 -5.76 8.79 8.48
C THR A 97 -6.77 9.95 8.44
N LYS A 98 -6.64 10.87 7.49
CA LYS A 98 -7.65 11.94 7.28
C LYS A 98 -9.00 11.42 6.82
N ALA A 99 -9.00 10.47 5.89
CA ALA A 99 -10.21 9.78 5.46
C ALA A 99 -10.79 8.93 6.59
N PHE A 100 -9.94 8.27 7.37
CA PHE A 100 -10.37 7.53 8.55
C PHE A 100 -11.07 8.45 9.59
N ARG A 101 -10.63 9.70 9.74
CA ARG A 101 -11.26 10.69 10.65
C ARG A 101 -12.61 11.19 10.16
N ASP A 102 -12.83 11.25 8.86
CA ASP A 102 -14.11 11.63 8.26
C ASP A 102 -15.01 10.40 8.12
N THR A 103 -16.02 10.29 8.99
CA THR A 103 -16.93 9.13 9.01
C THR A 103 -17.75 8.96 7.72
N ASN A 104 -17.78 9.96 6.84
CA ASN A 104 -18.40 9.87 5.52
C ASN A 104 -17.43 9.44 4.41
N ASN A 105 -16.13 9.31 4.74
CA ASN A 105 -15.10 8.92 3.78
C ASN A 105 -14.63 7.49 4.08
N SER A 106 -14.64 6.63 3.07
CA SER A 106 -14.19 5.23 3.14
C SER A 106 -12.83 4.98 2.47
N GLU A 107 -12.13 6.04 2.03
CA GLU A 107 -10.87 5.95 1.29
C GLU A 107 -9.66 5.78 2.21
N TRP A 108 -9.67 4.77 3.03
CA TRP A 108 -8.60 4.41 3.97
C TRP A 108 -8.50 2.87 4.09
N CYS A 109 -7.35 2.39 4.51
CA CYS A 109 -7.12 0.95 4.66
C CYS A 109 -6.02 0.65 5.68
N VAL A 110 -5.86 -0.65 5.98
CA VAL A 110 -4.74 -1.20 6.75
C VAL A 110 -3.88 -2.05 5.82
N GLY A 111 -2.57 -1.88 5.86
CA GLY A 111 -1.63 -2.60 5.02
C GLY A 111 -0.62 -3.43 5.81
N VAL A 112 -0.39 -4.68 5.41
CA VAL A 112 0.66 -5.55 5.97
C VAL A 112 1.36 -6.31 4.85
N CYS A 113 2.69 -6.28 4.82
CA CYS A 113 3.48 -7.04 3.86
C CYS A 113 4.67 -7.70 4.54
N LEU A 114 4.99 -8.93 4.19
CA LEU A 114 6.23 -9.62 4.57
C LEU A 114 7.18 -9.66 3.38
N LEU A 115 8.38 -9.17 3.61
CA LEU A 115 9.51 -9.30 2.68
C LEU A 115 10.46 -10.39 3.16
N GLU A 116 11.00 -11.16 2.23
CA GLU A 116 12.16 -12.05 2.39
C GLU A 116 13.24 -11.57 1.44
N ASP A 117 14.42 -11.18 1.98
CA ASP A 117 15.53 -10.63 1.18
C ASP A 117 15.04 -9.52 0.22
N LEU A 118 14.26 -8.57 0.75
CA LEU A 118 13.68 -7.41 0.04
C LEU A 118 12.69 -7.78 -1.09
N ARG A 119 12.22 -9.02 -1.13
CA ARG A 119 11.15 -9.46 -2.04
C ARG A 119 9.86 -9.71 -1.27
N PRO A 120 8.73 -9.19 -1.71
CA PRO A 120 7.46 -9.48 -1.05
C PRO A 120 7.06 -10.94 -1.28
N ILE A 121 6.71 -11.62 -0.20
CA ILE A 121 6.27 -13.02 -0.20
C ILE A 121 4.84 -13.19 0.30
N LEU A 122 4.34 -12.22 1.08
CA LEU A 122 2.99 -12.22 1.63
C LEU A 122 2.52 -10.78 1.77
N SER A 123 1.29 -10.48 1.37
CA SER A 123 0.74 -9.12 1.47
C SER A 123 -0.76 -9.13 1.74
N PHE A 124 -1.21 -8.10 2.48
CA PHE A 124 -2.61 -7.83 2.79
C PHE A 124 -2.90 -6.35 2.64
N VAL A 125 -4.08 -6.05 2.07
CA VAL A 125 -4.71 -4.74 2.14
C VAL A 125 -6.16 -4.94 2.61
N TYR A 126 -6.48 -4.39 3.78
CA TYR A 126 -7.77 -4.48 4.39
C TYR A 126 -8.52 -3.15 4.27
N LEU A 127 -9.58 -3.15 3.45
CA LEU A 127 -10.52 -2.06 3.22
C LEU A 127 -11.84 -2.45 3.89
N PRO A 128 -12.02 -2.17 5.19
CA PRO A 128 -13.18 -2.66 5.95
C PRO A 128 -14.47 -1.92 5.67
N GLU A 129 -14.39 -0.74 5.06
CA GLU A 129 -15.53 0.03 4.60
C GLU A 129 -15.73 -0.15 3.08
N LYS A 130 -16.88 0.28 2.57
CA LYS A 130 -17.18 0.09 1.15
C LYS A 130 -16.24 0.91 0.26
N TRP A 131 -15.40 0.21 -0.46
CA TRP A 131 -14.60 0.73 -1.55
C TRP A 131 -15.14 0.16 -2.85
N LEU A 132 -15.45 0.99 -3.83
CA LEU A 132 -16.10 0.53 -5.06
C LEU A 132 -17.35 -0.34 -4.79
N ASP A 133 -18.18 0.05 -3.82
CA ASP A 133 -19.40 -0.62 -3.36
C ASP A 133 -19.22 -1.94 -2.57
N GLU A 134 -17.98 -2.37 -2.31
CA GLU A 134 -17.67 -3.59 -1.57
C GLU A 134 -16.63 -3.36 -0.49
N THR A 135 -16.55 -4.29 0.46
CA THR A 135 -15.43 -4.38 1.41
C THR A 135 -14.40 -5.37 0.90
N TYR A 136 -13.12 -5.14 1.18
CA TYR A 136 -12.06 -6.02 0.74
C TYR A 136 -11.11 -6.37 1.88
N LEU A 137 -10.66 -7.61 1.90
CA LEU A 137 -9.47 -8.08 2.59
C LEU A 137 -8.66 -8.87 1.57
N LEU A 138 -7.94 -8.12 0.76
CA LEU A 138 -7.12 -8.68 -0.31
C LEU A 138 -5.86 -9.30 0.29
N SER A 139 -5.47 -10.47 -0.20
CA SER A 139 -4.18 -11.08 0.12
C SER A 139 -3.49 -11.66 -1.10
N ALA A 140 -2.15 -11.65 -1.06
CA ALA A 140 -1.26 -12.27 -2.03
C ALA A 140 -0.21 -13.11 -1.28
N ASN A 141 0.04 -14.32 -1.79
CA ASN A 141 1.01 -15.26 -1.25
C ASN A 141 1.91 -15.77 -2.38
N GLU A 142 3.23 -15.87 -2.17
CA GLU A 142 4.17 -16.23 -3.24
C GLU A 142 3.88 -17.59 -3.87
N HIS A 143 3.38 -18.56 -3.10
CA HIS A 143 3.05 -19.91 -3.56
C HIS A 143 1.69 -20.01 -4.29
N ARG A 144 0.98 -18.90 -4.46
CA ARG A 144 -0.28 -18.83 -5.21
C ARG A 144 -0.15 -17.90 -6.41
N LYS A 145 -0.93 -18.15 -7.44
CA LYS A 145 -0.96 -17.30 -8.65
C LYS A 145 -2.01 -16.19 -8.55
N GLU A 146 -3.10 -16.47 -7.86
CA GLU A 146 -4.26 -15.59 -7.76
C GLU A 146 -4.24 -14.79 -6.47
N LEU A 147 -4.90 -13.63 -6.51
CA LEU A 147 -5.28 -12.89 -5.30
C LEU A 147 -6.43 -13.60 -4.57
N PHE A 148 -6.52 -13.32 -3.28
CA PHE A 148 -7.63 -13.75 -2.44
C PHE A 148 -8.33 -12.53 -1.84
N ASN A 149 -9.64 -12.64 -1.65
CA ASN A 149 -10.44 -11.69 -0.88
C ASN A 149 -11.16 -12.45 0.22
N TYR A 150 -10.94 -12.09 1.48
CA TYR A 150 -11.43 -12.84 2.65
C TYR A 150 -11.13 -14.34 2.59
N GLY A 151 -9.92 -14.71 2.16
CA GLY A 151 -9.48 -16.10 2.03
C GLY A 151 -10.08 -16.89 0.85
N LYS A 152 -10.83 -16.24 -0.04
CA LYS A 152 -11.39 -16.84 -1.27
C LYS A 152 -10.72 -16.26 -2.50
N THR A 153 -10.52 -17.08 -3.53
CA THR A 153 -9.96 -16.63 -4.82
C THR A 153 -10.70 -15.41 -5.35
N PHE A 154 -9.93 -14.35 -5.63
CA PHE A 154 -10.43 -13.11 -6.18
C PHE A 154 -10.11 -13.01 -7.67
N LYS A 155 -11.09 -12.61 -8.47
CA LYS A 155 -10.90 -12.30 -9.90
C LYS A 155 -11.05 -10.80 -10.11
N GLN A 156 -10.11 -10.22 -10.84
CA GLN A 156 -10.17 -8.81 -11.21
C GLN A 156 -11.49 -8.43 -11.88
N LYS A 157 -11.93 -7.20 -11.63
CA LYS A 157 -13.11 -6.61 -12.24
C LYS A 157 -12.66 -5.77 -13.44
N ASN A 158 -13.01 -6.20 -14.65
CA ASN A 158 -12.88 -5.36 -15.84
C ASN A 158 -14.14 -4.49 -15.95
N LYS A 159 -14.16 -3.33 -15.29
CA LYS A 159 -15.33 -2.44 -15.26
C LYS A 159 -15.45 -1.53 -16.48
N SER A 160 -14.37 -1.27 -17.22
CA SER A 160 -14.32 -0.32 -18.34
C SER A 160 -13.59 -0.90 -19.55
N LYS A 161 -13.92 -0.39 -20.74
CA LYS A 161 -13.16 -0.66 -21.97
C LYS A 161 -12.01 0.32 -22.19
N SER A 162 -11.93 1.38 -21.38
CA SER A 162 -10.89 2.41 -21.41
C SER A 162 -10.14 2.45 -20.10
N TYR A 163 -8.87 2.79 -20.17
CA TYR A 163 -8.07 3.04 -18.96
C TYR A 163 -8.53 4.33 -18.27
N LYS A 164 -8.49 4.32 -16.92
CA LYS A 164 -8.61 5.50 -16.06
C LYS A 164 -7.24 5.80 -15.46
N TYR A 165 -6.78 7.02 -15.56
CA TYR A 165 -5.55 7.47 -14.92
C TYR A 165 -5.84 8.37 -13.71
N VAL A 166 -5.22 8.05 -12.59
CA VAL A 166 -5.28 8.86 -11.37
C VAL A 166 -3.85 9.22 -10.96
N SER A 167 -3.57 10.50 -10.80
CA SER A 167 -2.32 11.01 -10.24
C SER A 167 -2.53 11.52 -8.83
N HIS A 168 -1.77 10.98 -7.87
CA HIS A 168 -1.73 11.47 -6.49
C HIS A 168 -0.55 12.42 -6.33
N ILE A 169 -0.83 13.71 -6.24
CA ILE A 169 0.18 14.78 -6.27
C ILE A 169 0.23 15.53 -4.95
N HIS A 170 1.37 16.13 -4.64
CA HIS A 170 1.52 16.98 -3.46
C HIS A 170 0.65 18.24 -3.51
N ARG A 171 0.41 18.83 -2.32
CA ARG A 171 -0.55 19.91 -2.05
C ARG A 171 -0.49 21.06 -3.07
N ASP A 172 0.69 21.59 -3.32
CA ASP A 172 0.91 22.83 -4.08
C ASP A 172 1.62 22.58 -5.42
N THR A 173 1.60 21.32 -5.90
CA THR A 173 2.24 20.95 -7.16
C THR A 173 1.21 20.63 -8.24
N GLU A 174 1.63 20.77 -9.49
CA GLU A 174 0.93 20.27 -10.65
C GLU A 174 1.53 18.94 -11.12
N ARG A 175 0.91 18.28 -12.10
CA ARG A 175 1.47 17.13 -12.78
C ARG A 175 2.84 17.51 -13.38
N ASN A 176 3.82 16.62 -13.22
CA ASN A 176 5.08 16.72 -13.93
C ASN A 176 4.93 16.29 -15.40
N GLU A 177 6.02 16.29 -16.15
CA GLU A 177 6.04 15.93 -17.58
C GLU A 177 5.56 14.48 -17.79
N THR A 178 6.03 13.55 -16.97
CA THR A 178 5.64 12.15 -17.03
C THR A 178 4.15 11.95 -16.75
N GLU A 179 3.62 12.58 -15.73
CA GLU A 179 2.20 12.51 -15.37
C GLU A 179 1.33 13.15 -16.45
N ASN A 180 1.77 14.24 -17.07
CA ASN A 180 1.07 14.85 -18.20
C ASN A 180 1.10 13.95 -19.44
N ALA A 181 2.24 13.30 -19.73
CA ALA A 181 2.35 12.34 -20.82
C ALA A 181 1.41 11.15 -20.66
N ILE A 182 1.26 10.64 -19.42
CA ILE A 182 0.29 9.56 -19.11
C ILE A 182 -1.15 10.09 -19.23
N ALA A 183 -1.43 11.30 -18.75
CA ALA A 183 -2.76 11.90 -18.85
C ALA A 183 -3.21 12.12 -20.30
N ASP A 184 -2.27 12.48 -21.20
CA ASP A 184 -2.52 12.61 -22.63
C ASP A 184 -2.77 11.25 -23.30
N LEU A 185 -2.16 10.17 -22.80
CA LEU A 185 -2.38 8.82 -23.28
C LEU A 185 -3.75 8.30 -22.85
N VAL A 186 -4.15 8.58 -21.60
CA VAL A 186 -5.39 8.12 -20.98
C VAL A 186 -6.40 9.25 -20.95
N LYS A 187 -7.47 9.14 -21.76
CA LYS A 187 -8.50 10.20 -21.89
C LYS A 187 -9.28 10.45 -20.60
N ASP A 188 -9.58 9.38 -19.85
CA ASP A 188 -10.23 9.47 -18.53
C ASP A 188 -9.16 9.59 -17.45
N ASN A 189 -8.91 10.81 -16.97
CA ASN A 189 -7.86 11.07 -15.99
C ASN A 189 -8.30 12.07 -14.92
N GLU A 190 -7.78 11.86 -13.71
CA GLU A 190 -8.09 12.62 -12.50
C GLU A 190 -6.81 13.01 -11.76
N LYS A 191 -6.84 14.16 -11.09
CA LYS A 191 -5.83 14.56 -10.09
C LYS A 191 -6.44 14.48 -8.71
N ILE A 192 -5.84 13.71 -7.81
CA ILE A 192 -6.18 13.76 -6.39
C ILE A 192 -5.03 14.40 -5.60
N ARG A 193 -5.39 15.25 -4.64
CA ARG A 193 -4.40 15.92 -3.79
C ARG A 193 -4.08 15.08 -2.57
N ALA A 194 -2.81 14.90 -2.26
CA ALA A 194 -2.33 14.12 -1.11
C ALA A 194 -3.01 14.49 0.22
N TYR A 195 -3.48 15.73 0.35
CA TYR A 195 -4.14 16.22 1.58
C TYR A 195 -5.67 16.16 1.54
N ALA A 196 -6.26 15.62 0.49
CA ALA A 196 -7.71 15.54 0.35
C ALA A 196 -8.34 14.35 1.09
N GLY A 197 -7.57 13.64 1.93
CA GLY A 197 -8.08 12.50 2.68
C GLY A 197 -8.18 11.22 1.83
N HIS A 198 -7.25 11.01 0.91
CA HIS A 198 -7.19 9.82 0.07
C HIS A 198 -6.02 8.91 0.50
N SER A 199 -6.28 7.61 0.61
CA SER A 199 -5.28 6.59 0.86
C SER A 199 -4.48 6.28 -0.40
N THR A 200 -3.16 6.35 -0.32
CA THR A 200 -2.25 5.92 -1.40
C THR A 200 -2.36 4.42 -1.62
N LEU A 201 -2.32 3.65 -0.54
CA LEU A 201 -2.37 2.19 -0.59
C LEU A 201 -3.71 1.67 -1.13
N ALA A 202 -4.84 2.31 -0.78
CA ALA A 202 -6.14 1.95 -1.35
C ALA A 202 -6.19 2.19 -2.87
N GLN A 203 -5.53 3.25 -3.37
CA GLN A 203 -5.40 3.49 -4.82
C GLN A 203 -4.56 2.40 -5.51
N PHE A 204 -3.47 1.94 -4.89
CA PHE A 204 -2.71 0.77 -5.40
C PHE A 204 -3.57 -0.50 -5.38
N ALA A 205 -4.31 -0.76 -4.30
CA ALA A 205 -5.22 -1.90 -4.23
C ALA A 205 -6.30 -1.84 -5.32
N GLU A 206 -6.78 -0.64 -5.67
CA GLU A 206 -7.74 -0.48 -6.76
C GLU A 206 -7.16 -0.88 -8.12
N VAL A 207 -5.87 -0.61 -8.39
CA VAL A 207 -5.22 -1.12 -9.62
C VAL A 207 -5.20 -2.65 -9.65
N ALA A 208 -5.00 -3.29 -8.50
CA ALA A 208 -5.08 -4.75 -8.41
C ALA A 208 -6.51 -5.29 -8.57
N ILE A 209 -7.53 -4.51 -8.19
CA ILE A 209 -8.96 -4.85 -8.32
C ILE A 209 -9.45 -4.64 -9.76
N ASP A 210 -9.07 -3.51 -10.37
CA ASP A 210 -9.47 -3.12 -11.73
C ASP A 210 -8.23 -2.93 -12.62
N SER A 211 -8.03 -3.87 -13.54
CA SER A 211 -6.89 -3.85 -14.47
C SER A 211 -6.87 -2.67 -15.45
N ASN A 212 -7.96 -1.90 -15.54
CA ASN A 212 -8.01 -0.72 -16.41
C ASN A 212 -7.60 0.58 -15.72
N LYS A 213 -7.07 0.51 -14.50
CA LYS A 213 -6.59 1.68 -13.77
C LYS A 213 -5.08 1.85 -13.94
N VAL A 214 -4.65 3.09 -14.13
CA VAL A 214 -3.26 3.55 -14.02
C VAL A 214 -3.18 4.52 -12.84
N PHE A 215 -2.19 4.36 -11.99
CA PHE A 215 -2.00 5.22 -10.83
C PHE A 215 -0.55 5.67 -10.71
N THR A 216 -0.32 6.93 -10.35
CA THR A 216 1.01 7.47 -10.09
C THR A 216 1.10 8.12 -8.73
N ARG A 217 2.26 7.96 -8.07
CA ARG A 217 2.55 8.53 -6.77
C ARG A 217 3.98 9.06 -6.70
N ARG A 218 4.14 10.30 -6.22
CA ARG A 218 5.43 10.92 -5.94
C ARG A 218 5.72 10.94 -4.45
N GLY A 219 6.90 10.46 -4.05
CA GLY A 219 7.43 10.63 -2.70
C GLY A 219 6.54 10.06 -1.60
N ALA A 220 6.07 8.84 -1.74
CA ALA A 220 5.35 8.13 -0.69
C ALA A 220 6.29 7.28 0.15
N ASN A 221 5.91 7.01 1.39
CA ASN A 221 6.65 6.08 2.22
C ASN A 221 6.53 4.65 1.70
N ILE A 222 7.48 3.82 2.09
CA ILE A 222 7.48 2.39 1.72
C ILE A 222 6.19 1.69 2.18
N TRP A 223 5.66 2.05 3.34
CA TRP A 223 4.44 1.47 3.89
C TRP A 223 3.15 1.89 3.17
N ASP A 224 3.17 2.96 2.38
CA ASP A 224 2.04 3.39 1.56
C ASP A 224 1.96 2.64 0.21
N ILE A 225 3.00 1.87 -0.17
CA ILE A 225 3.14 1.35 -1.54
C ILE A 225 3.27 -0.17 -1.59
N ILE A 226 4.14 -0.76 -0.77
CA ILE A 226 4.64 -2.13 -0.96
C ILE A 226 3.55 -3.19 -0.96
N GLN A 227 2.56 -3.05 -0.08
CA GLN A 227 1.47 -4.01 0.05
C GLN A 227 0.63 -4.03 -1.23
N GLY A 228 0.18 -2.86 -1.68
CA GLY A 228 -0.61 -2.72 -2.90
C GLY A 228 0.18 -3.10 -4.15
N ALA A 229 1.47 -2.75 -4.19
CA ALA A 229 2.34 -3.09 -5.31
C ALA A 229 2.48 -4.60 -5.52
N TYR A 230 2.60 -5.37 -4.43
CA TYR A 230 2.64 -6.83 -4.56
C TYR A 230 1.29 -7.43 -4.98
N LEU A 231 0.17 -6.87 -4.51
CA LEU A 231 -1.16 -7.26 -5.01
C LEU A 231 -1.27 -7.03 -6.53
N ILE A 232 -0.80 -5.88 -7.03
CA ILE A 232 -0.78 -5.56 -8.46
C ILE A 232 0.05 -6.58 -9.25
N GLN A 233 1.26 -6.90 -8.77
CA GLN A 233 2.11 -7.90 -9.42
C GLN A 233 1.41 -9.28 -9.49
N LYS A 234 0.75 -9.70 -8.42
CA LYS A 234 0.03 -10.98 -8.35
C LYS A 234 -1.26 -10.98 -9.17
N SER A 235 -1.81 -9.81 -9.49
CA SER A 235 -2.96 -9.68 -10.37
C SER A 235 -2.62 -9.57 -11.86
N GLY A 236 -1.32 -9.55 -12.20
CA GLY A 236 -0.84 -9.47 -13.59
C GLY A 236 -0.51 -8.05 -14.05
N GLY A 237 -0.47 -7.08 -13.15
CA GLY A 237 0.05 -5.75 -13.36
C GLY A 237 1.49 -5.59 -12.91
N GLU A 238 1.98 -4.36 -12.90
CA GLU A 238 3.33 -4.02 -12.46
C GLU A 238 3.36 -2.64 -11.78
N VAL A 239 4.30 -2.47 -10.84
CA VAL A 239 4.69 -1.19 -10.28
C VAL A 239 6.16 -0.97 -10.59
N PHE A 240 6.47 0.18 -11.17
CA PHE A 240 7.81 0.51 -11.66
C PHE A 240 8.13 1.98 -11.46
N TYR A 241 9.41 2.30 -11.45
CA TYR A 241 9.92 3.67 -11.43
C TYR A 241 9.82 4.35 -12.80
N GLU A 242 10.01 5.66 -12.83
CA GLU A 242 9.94 6.47 -14.05
C GLU A 242 10.91 5.98 -15.17
N ASN A 243 12.04 5.39 -14.78
CA ASN A 243 12.99 4.77 -15.71
C ASN A 243 12.55 3.40 -16.28
N GLY A 244 11.39 2.90 -15.86
CA GLY A 244 10.83 1.62 -16.28
C GLY A 244 11.28 0.41 -15.46
N GLU A 245 12.19 0.58 -14.49
CA GLU A 245 12.64 -0.50 -13.62
C GLU A 245 11.55 -0.91 -12.64
N ASN A 246 11.34 -2.21 -12.46
CA ASN A 246 10.41 -2.75 -11.47
C ASN A 246 10.89 -2.40 -10.06
N ILE A 247 9.94 -2.10 -9.16
CA ILE A 247 10.30 -1.79 -7.77
C ILE A 247 10.75 -3.03 -6.97
N PHE A 248 10.49 -4.23 -7.45
CA PHE A 248 10.89 -5.48 -6.80
C PHE A 248 11.98 -6.25 -7.57
N PRO A 249 13.01 -6.80 -6.88
CA PRO A 249 13.27 -6.67 -5.43
C PRO A 249 13.53 -5.23 -5.06
N LEU A 250 13.15 -4.83 -3.82
CA LEU A 250 13.44 -3.48 -3.35
C LEU A 250 14.94 -3.23 -3.37
N ASN A 251 15.34 -2.08 -3.90
CA ASN A 251 16.68 -1.56 -3.77
C ASN A 251 16.66 -0.42 -2.74
N LEU A 252 17.22 -0.67 -1.54
CA LEU A 252 17.21 0.31 -0.46
C LEU A 252 18.09 1.53 -0.78
N ASP A 253 19.05 1.43 -1.72
CA ASP A 253 19.92 2.54 -2.12
C ASP A 253 19.17 3.62 -2.94
N VAL A 254 18.01 3.27 -3.52
CA VAL A 254 17.18 4.25 -4.25
C VAL A 254 16.16 4.93 -3.34
N LEU A 255 15.99 4.45 -2.11
CA LEU A 255 15.08 5.05 -1.14
C LEU A 255 15.76 6.22 -0.41
N THR A 256 14.99 7.24 -0.08
CA THR A 256 15.47 8.38 0.69
C THR A 256 15.02 8.24 2.14
N TYR A 257 15.98 8.05 3.07
CA TYR A 257 15.70 8.16 4.49
C TYR A 257 15.75 9.64 4.91
N LYS A 258 14.65 10.14 5.46
CA LYS A 258 14.54 11.51 5.94
C LYS A 258 13.54 11.61 7.08
N GLU A 259 13.95 12.14 8.24
CA GLU A 259 13.04 12.48 9.36
C GLU A 259 12.09 11.33 9.73
N ASN A 260 12.63 10.12 9.92
CA ASN A 260 11.87 8.90 10.21
C ASN A 260 10.91 8.46 9.08
N HIS A 261 11.14 8.90 7.86
CA HIS A 261 10.45 8.44 6.66
C HIS A 261 11.40 7.68 5.74
N LEU A 262 10.91 6.65 5.10
CA LEU A 262 11.62 5.89 4.07
C LEU A 262 10.89 6.06 2.74
N ILE A 263 11.31 7.07 2.00
CA ILE A 263 10.58 7.61 0.85
C ILE A 263 11.00 6.89 -0.43
N MET A 264 10.01 6.38 -1.16
CA MET A 264 10.19 5.80 -2.48
C MET A 264 10.24 6.89 -3.57
N PRO A 265 11.01 6.67 -4.65
CA PRO A 265 10.95 7.52 -5.84
C PRO A 265 9.55 7.54 -6.47
N PHE A 266 9.40 8.34 -7.53
CA PHE A 266 8.18 8.35 -8.34
C PHE A 266 7.84 6.95 -8.84
N THR A 267 6.61 6.50 -8.59
CA THR A 267 6.12 5.16 -8.95
C THR A 267 4.92 5.24 -9.87
N ILE A 268 4.87 4.30 -10.80
CA ILE A 268 3.76 4.10 -11.76
C ILE A 268 3.23 2.68 -11.57
N ALA A 269 1.93 2.56 -11.38
CA ALA A 269 1.20 1.30 -11.22
C ALA A 269 0.20 1.11 -12.35
N CYS A 270 0.23 -0.02 -13.03
CA CYS A 270 -0.71 -0.32 -14.13
C CYS A 270 -0.76 -1.82 -14.48
N ASP A 271 -1.71 -2.20 -15.32
CA ASP A 271 -1.70 -3.48 -16.04
C ASP A 271 -0.53 -3.54 -17.03
N LEU A 272 0.09 -4.72 -17.19
CA LEU A 272 1.23 -4.91 -18.10
C LEU A 272 0.91 -4.54 -19.55
N LYS A 273 -0.35 -4.64 -19.97
CA LYS A 273 -0.75 -4.34 -21.37
C LYS A 273 -0.52 -2.88 -21.75
N ILE A 274 -0.64 -1.93 -20.79
CA ILE A 274 -0.45 -0.50 -21.07
C ILE A 274 0.96 -0.02 -20.73
N LYS A 275 1.77 -0.80 -20.00
CA LYS A 275 3.13 -0.39 -19.59
C LYS A 275 3.98 0.07 -20.78
N ASP A 276 4.05 -0.72 -21.85
CA ASP A 276 4.87 -0.40 -23.02
C ASP A 276 4.42 0.90 -23.73
N GLU A 277 3.12 1.19 -23.70
CA GLU A 277 2.58 2.44 -24.24
C GLU A 277 2.95 3.63 -23.37
N ILE A 278 2.87 3.48 -22.05
CA ILE A 278 3.31 4.48 -21.08
C ILE A 278 4.80 4.76 -21.29
N MET A 279 5.66 3.72 -21.29
CA MET A 279 7.11 3.89 -21.44
C MET A 279 7.49 4.55 -22.78
N ARG A 280 6.82 4.20 -23.87
CA ARG A 280 7.03 4.88 -25.16
C ARG A 280 6.57 6.33 -25.16
N LYS A 281 5.60 6.71 -24.34
CA LYS A 281 5.07 8.06 -24.25
C LYS A 281 5.96 8.97 -23.39
N ILE A 282 6.49 8.45 -22.28
CA ILE A 282 7.32 9.25 -21.36
C ILE A 282 8.79 9.38 -21.83
N ASN A 283 9.28 8.50 -22.72
CA ASN A 283 10.64 8.53 -23.27
C ASN A 283 10.74 9.29 -24.61
N LYS A 284 9.72 10.03 -24.99
CA LYS A 284 9.70 10.92 -26.18
C LYS A 284 10.07 12.34 -25.83
#